data_fb0bbb70f44e37c27c004b30b162d4c3
#
_entry.id   fb0bbb70f44e37c27c004b30b162d4c3
#
_cell.length_a   1.000
_cell.length_b   1.000
_cell.length_c   1.000
_cell.angle_alpha   90.00
_cell.angle_beta   90.00
_cell.angle_gamma   90.00
#
_symmetry.space_group_name_H-M   'P 1'
#
loop_
_entity.id
_entity.type
_entity.pdbx_description
1 polymer ?
#
loop_
_entity_poly.entity_id
_entity_poly.type
_entity_poly.pdbx_seq_one_letter_code
_entity_poly.pdbx_strand_id
1 'polypeptide(L)' 'MDKHYTLYIKKDCPFCVQAREAVFRQGVNHTIYILDKKPKRLKELKEFYNYHTVPMVFVRENGMEKLIGGYTDLIAYFD' A
#
# COMPACT_ATOMS: atom_id res chain seq x y z
N MET A 1 7.80 0.39 -17.80
CA MET A 1 6.90 0.23 -18.00
C MET A 1 5.85 0.06 -17.00
N ASP A 2 5.05 -0.93 -16.97
CA ASP A 2 3.83 -0.87 -16.23
C ASP A 2 4.04 -1.24 -14.77
N LYS A 3 4.00 -0.25 -13.92
CA LYS A 3 4.01 -0.47 -12.49
C LYS A 3 2.58 -0.50 -11.99
N HIS A 4 2.29 -1.40 -11.06
CA HIS A 4 1.00 -1.46 -10.41
C HIS A 4 1.21 -1.40 -8.90
N TYR A 5 0.54 -0.46 -8.26
CA TYR A 5 0.66 -0.27 -6.80
C TYR A 5 -0.52 -0.92 -6.10
N THR A 6 -0.26 -1.61 -5.01
CA THR A 6 -1.31 -2.22 -4.20
C THR A 6 -1.19 -1.67 -2.78
N LEU A 7 -2.29 -1.15 -2.27
CA LEU A 7 -2.35 -0.56 -0.94
C LEU A 7 -3.31 -1.34 -0.06
N TYR A 8 -2.84 -1.75 1.10
CA TYR A 8 -3.69 -2.34 2.13
C TYR A 8 -3.86 -1.29 3.22
N ILE A 9 -5.10 -0.88 3.46
CA ILE A 9 -5.38 0.28 4.31
C ILE A 9 -6.54 0.01 5.27
N LYS A 10 -6.70 0.94 6.23
CA LYS A 10 -7.89 1.04 7.06
C LYS A 10 -8.51 2.41 6.84
N LYS A 11 -9.83 2.51 7.06
CA LYS A 11 -10.54 3.76 6.78
C LYS A 11 -10.09 4.93 7.64
N ASP A 12 -9.96 4.70 8.94
CA ASP A 12 -9.66 5.77 9.88
C ASP A 12 -8.17 5.92 10.13
N CYS A 13 -7.40 5.94 9.07
CA CYS A 13 -5.96 6.03 9.15
C CYS A 13 -5.52 7.22 8.31
N PRO A 14 -5.01 8.30 8.94
CA PRO A 14 -4.61 9.50 8.18
C PRO A 14 -3.57 9.22 7.12
N PHE A 15 -2.56 8.41 7.44
CA PHE A 15 -1.53 8.07 6.45
C PHE A 15 -2.08 7.20 5.33
N CYS A 16 -3.10 6.39 5.62
CA CYS A 16 -3.77 5.60 4.59
C CYS A 16 -4.50 6.50 3.62
N VAL A 17 -5.19 7.51 4.13
CA VAL A 17 -5.90 8.49 3.30
C VAL A 17 -4.90 9.22 2.40
N GLN A 18 -3.78 9.64 2.98
CA GLN A 18 -2.76 10.36 2.22
C GLN A 18 -2.14 9.46 1.14
N ALA A 19 -1.92 8.19 1.44
CA ALA A 19 -1.37 7.26 0.45
C ALA A 19 -2.32 7.06 -0.72
N ARG A 20 -3.63 6.92 -0.43
CA ARG A 20 -4.64 6.81 -1.48
C ARG A 20 -4.62 8.03 -2.39
N GLU A 21 -4.60 9.21 -1.78
CA GLU A 21 -4.58 10.45 -2.55
C GLU A 21 -3.33 10.57 -3.39
N ALA A 22 -2.19 10.12 -2.86
CA ALA A 22 -0.93 10.20 -3.58
C ALA A 22 -0.96 9.37 -4.86
N VAL A 23 -1.43 8.12 -4.80
CA VAL A 23 -1.48 7.27 -6.01
C VAL A 23 -2.51 7.82 -7.00
N PHE A 24 -3.60 8.40 -6.49
CA PHE A 24 -4.61 8.99 -7.37
C PHE A 24 -4.04 10.21 -8.10
N ARG A 25 -3.36 11.09 -7.40
CA ARG A 25 -2.76 12.29 -8.01
C ARG A 25 -1.68 11.95 -9.02
N GLN A 26 -0.90 10.91 -8.73
CA GLN A 26 0.16 10.49 -9.65
C GLN A 26 -0.39 9.81 -10.89
N GLY A 27 -1.66 9.42 -10.87
CA GLY A 27 -2.27 8.75 -12.01
C GLY A 27 -1.70 7.39 -12.29
N VAL A 28 -1.14 6.73 -11.26
CA VAL A 28 -0.54 5.41 -11.42
C VAL A 28 -1.59 4.32 -11.30
N ASN A 29 -1.35 3.19 -11.94
CA ASN A 29 -2.23 2.02 -11.81
C ASN A 29 -2.14 1.52 -10.38
N HIS A 30 -3.31 1.33 -9.75
CA HIS A 30 -3.30 0.89 -8.36
C HIS A 30 -4.57 0.12 -8.00
N THR A 31 -4.47 -0.66 -6.93
CA THR A 31 -5.59 -1.35 -6.32
C THR A 31 -5.54 -1.06 -4.83
N ILE A 32 -6.71 -0.80 -4.25
CA ILE A 32 -6.80 -0.47 -2.83
C ILE A 32 -7.68 -1.50 -2.14
N TYR A 33 -7.14 -2.13 -1.09
CA TYR A 33 -7.87 -3.07 -0.26
C TYR A 33 -8.09 -2.44 1.11
N ILE A 34 -9.35 -2.24 1.48
CA ILE A 34 -9.72 -1.68 2.78
C ILE A 34 -10.03 -2.87 3.69
N LEU A 35 -9.21 -3.05 4.72
CA LEU A 35 -9.23 -4.26 5.54
C LEU A 35 -9.90 -4.10 6.90
N ASP A 36 -10.73 -3.06 7.08
CA ASP A 36 -11.42 -2.85 8.35
C ASP A 36 -12.25 -4.06 8.79
N LYS A 37 -12.89 -4.72 7.83
CA LYS A 37 -13.73 -5.87 8.11
C LYS A 37 -13.02 -7.20 7.90
N LYS A 38 -11.70 -7.16 7.72
CA LYS A 38 -10.91 -8.36 7.50
C LYS A 38 -9.66 -8.35 8.37
N PRO A 39 -9.82 -8.34 9.70
CA PRO A 39 -8.68 -8.22 10.60
C PRO A 39 -7.71 -9.41 10.51
N LYS A 40 -8.23 -10.61 10.21
CA LYS A 40 -7.36 -11.77 10.05
C LYS A 40 -6.44 -11.61 8.84
N ARG A 41 -7.00 -11.12 7.74
CA ARG A 41 -6.21 -10.89 6.53
C ARG A 41 -5.11 -9.88 6.78
N LEU A 42 -5.44 -8.81 7.48
CA LEU A 42 -4.46 -7.78 7.80
C LEU A 42 -3.35 -8.34 8.69
N LYS A 43 -3.75 -9.13 9.71
CA LYS A 43 -2.79 -9.75 10.60
C LYS A 43 -1.84 -10.66 9.84
N GLU A 44 -2.38 -11.47 8.92
CA GLU A 44 -1.58 -12.36 8.10
C GLU A 44 -0.55 -11.61 7.26
N LEU A 45 -0.98 -10.52 6.64
CA LEU A 45 -0.09 -9.70 5.84
C LEU A 45 1.03 -9.11 6.67
N LYS A 46 0.69 -8.57 7.85
CA LYS A 46 1.68 -8.00 8.75
C LYS A 46 2.71 -9.03 9.18
N GLU A 47 2.25 -10.23 9.51
CA GLU A 47 3.15 -11.30 9.94
C GLU A 47 4.00 -11.80 8.80
N PHE A 48 3.40 -12.01 7.63
CA PHE A 48 4.13 -12.55 6.49
C PHE A 48 5.27 -11.63 6.06
N TYR A 49 5.01 -10.32 6.05
CA TYR A 49 6.00 -9.34 5.60
C TYR A 49 6.78 -8.71 6.73
N ASN A 50 6.51 -9.12 7.97
CA ASN A 50 7.16 -8.56 9.15
C ASN A 50 7.03 -7.03 9.17
N TYR A 51 5.83 -6.54 8.89
CA TYR A 51 5.55 -5.11 8.81
C TYR A 51 4.34 -4.82 9.67
N HIS A 52 4.42 -3.83 10.56
CA HIS A 52 3.45 -3.72 11.65
C HIS A 52 2.45 -2.57 11.54
N THR A 53 2.52 -1.76 10.51
CA THR A 53 1.63 -0.60 10.39
C THR A 53 0.91 -0.57 9.04
N VAL A 54 -0.13 0.27 8.96
CA VAL A 54 -0.81 0.59 7.69
C VAL A 54 -0.56 2.05 7.37
N PRO A 55 -0.54 2.45 6.12
CA PRO A 55 -0.78 1.63 4.92
C PRO A 55 0.39 0.70 4.63
N MET A 56 0.08 -0.43 4.00
CA MET A 56 1.12 -1.31 3.46
C MET A 56 1.07 -1.16 1.96
N VAL A 57 2.14 -0.66 1.37
CA VAL A 57 2.17 -0.33 -0.05
C VAL A 57 3.13 -1.25 -0.78
N PHE A 58 2.63 -1.86 -1.83
CA PHE A 58 3.42 -2.76 -2.67
C PHE A 58 3.49 -2.19 -4.08
N VAL A 59 4.56 -2.48 -4.79
CA VAL A 59 4.66 -2.19 -6.21
C VAL A 59 5.02 -3.46 -6.95
N ARG A 60 4.34 -3.69 -8.09
CA ARG A 60 4.68 -4.78 -8.98
C ARG A 60 5.24 -4.19 -10.25
N GLU A 61 6.42 -4.68 -10.63
CA GLU A 61 7.11 -4.19 -11.80
C GLU A 61 7.87 -5.38 -12.41
N ASN A 62 7.72 -5.58 -13.72
CA ASN A 62 8.38 -6.67 -14.42
C ASN A 62 8.07 -8.04 -13.82
N GLY A 63 6.83 -8.21 -13.38
CA GLY A 63 6.37 -9.47 -12.81
C GLY A 63 6.79 -9.73 -11.38
N MET A 64 7.49 -8.79 -10.75
CA MET A 64 7.95 -8.95 -9.38
C MET A 64 7.26 -7.92 -8.48
N GLU A 65 6.75 -8.40 -7.34
CA GLU A 65 6.09 -7.53 -6.38
C GLU A 65 6.95 -7.39 -5.13
N LYS A 66 7.05 -6.18 -4.64
CA LYS A 66 7.81 -5.93 -3.42
C LYS A 66 7.09 -4.93 -2.53
N LEU A 67 7.30 -5.05 -1.23
CA LEU A 67 6.79 -4.12 -0.25
C LEU A 67 7.64 -2.84 -0.28
N ILE A 68 6.99 -1.71 -0.54
CA ILE A 68 7.66 -0.41 -0.46
C ILE A 68 7.72 0.05 0.99
N GLY A 69 6.61 -0.09 1.72
CA GLY A 69 6.50 0.39 3.08
C GLY A 69 5.22 1.16 3.30
N GLY A 70 5.28 2.25 4.04
CA GLY A 70 4.13 3.09 4.35
C GLY A 70 4.05 4.32 3.45
N TYR A 71 3.33 5.34 3.94
CA TYR A 71 3.12 6.55 3.16
C TYR A 71 4.41 7.28 2.82
N THR A 72 5.28 7.48 3.80
CA THR A 72 6.53 8.20 3.58
C THR A 72 7.40 7.48 2.55
N ASP A 73 7.44 6.16 2.67
CA ASP A 73 8.21 5.35 1.73
C ASP A 73 7.64 5.43 0.32
N LEU A 74 6.30 5.49 0.21
CA LEU A 74 5.64 5.62 -1.08
C LEU A 74 6.01 6.94 -1.76
N ILE A 75 5.97 8.03 -1.01
CA ILE A 75 6.31 9.35 -1.56
C ILE A 75 7.77 9.37 -2.03
N ALA A 76 8.67 8.80 -1.24
CA ALA A 76 10.08 8.71 -1.62
C ALA A 76 10.26 7.85 -2.88
N TYR A 77 9.44 6.83 -3.02
CA TYR A 77 9.52 5.96 -4.17
C TYR A 77 9.12 6.67 -5.48
N PHE A 78 8.15 7.60 -5.39
CA PHE A 78 7.74 8.38 -6.57
C PHE A 78 8.84 9.33 -7.04
N ASP A 79 9.69 9.76 -6.15
CA ASP A 79 10.80 10.62 -6.50
C ASP A 79 11.94 9.78 -7.10
#